data_4a7cdbbf652a140e3131ac342bb2446c
#
_entry.id   4a7cdbbf652a140e3131ac342bb2446c
#
_cell.length_a   1.000
_cell.length_b   1.000
_cell.length_c   1.000
_cell.angle_alpha   90.00
_cell.angle_beta   90.00
_cell.angle_gamma   90.00
#
_symmetry.space_group_name_H-M   'P 1'
#
loop_
_entity.id
_entity.type
_entity.pdbx_description
1 polymer ?
#
loop_
_entity_poly.entity_id
_entity_poly.type
_entity_poly.pdbx_seq_one_letter_code
_entity_poly.pdbx_strand_id
1 'polypeptide(L)'
;LKGTSNLVAGANKEGYHYTGLDLERDLTDVTYVDISKVKEGGICPCCGKSAITIKRGIEVGNIFQLGTKYTKSMDMQYTDENGKSHYPVMGCYGIGVGRLAASICEACHDEYGPVWPISIAPWEVQICCLRSDDEETKKTADNLYKGLLSDGIEVIYDDRGVRPGEMFSDADLIGAPIRVIASPRNLKESSV
;
A
#
# COMPACT_ATOMS: atom_id res chain seq x y z
N LEU A 1 4.83 -21.69 28.11
CA LEU A 1 4.04 -22.59 28.97
C LEU A 1 4.90 -23.51 29.84
N LYS A 2 6.21 -23.68 29.54
CA LYS A 2 7.12 -24.49 30.35
C LYS A 2 7.19 -23.92 31.77
N GLY A 3 7.03 -24.79 32.77
CA GLY A 3 7.02 -24.39 34.18
C GLY A 3 5.76 -23.64 34.63
N THR A 4 4.69 -23.66 33.85
CA THR A 4 3.42 -23.00 34.19
C THR A 4 2.44 -24.05 34.71
N SER A 5 1.82 -23.78 35.85
CA SER A 5 0.78 -24.59 36.46
C SER A 5 -0.57 -23.85 36.48
N ASN A 6 -1.61 -24.54 36.94
CA ASN A 6 -2.98 -24.02 37.08
C ASN A 6 -3.58 -23.49 35.74
N LEU A 7 -3.29 -24.20 34.65
CA LEU A 7 -3.80 -23.89 33.32
C LEU A 7 -5.24 -24.38 33.14
N VAL A 8 -5.91 -23.82 32.13
CA VAL A 8 -7.21 -24.27 31.64
C VAL A 8 -7.05 -24.86 30.25
N ALA A 9 -7.59 -26.04 29.99
CA ALA A 9 -7.56 -26.68 28.68
C ALA A 9 -8.91 -27.29 28.33
N GLY A 10 -9.18 -27.52 27.05
CA GLY A 10 -10.36 -28.25 26.59
C GLY A 10 -10.34 -29.71 27.09
N ALA A 11 -11.50 -30.21 27.53
CA ALA A 11 -11.64 -31.54 28.08
C ALA A 11 -12.07 -32.60 27.04
N ASN A 12 -12.04 -32.32 25.75
CA ASN A 12 -12.53 -33.17 24.65
C ASN A 12 -13.98 -33.67 24.85
N LYS A 13 -14.76 -32.91 25.64
CA LYS A 13 -16.18 -33.09 25.88
C LYS A 13 -16.87 -31.73 25.76
N GLU A 14 -17.92 -31.68 25.00
CA GLU A 14 -18.67 -30.43 24.75
C GLU A 14 -19.11 -29.77 26.06
N GLY A 15 -18.84 -28.48 26.22
CA GLY A 15 -19.16 -27.67 27.39
C GLY A 15 -18.25 -27.89 28.61
N TYR A 16 -17.19 -28.70 28.51
CA TYR A 16 -16.29 -29.01 29.63
C TYR A 16 -14.87 -28.52 29.36
N HIS A 17 -14.20 -28.12 30.45
CA HIS A 17 -12.78 -27.77 30.47
C HIS A 17 -12.10 -28.38 31.69
N TYR A 18 -10.84 -28.75 31.54
CA TYR A 18 -9.95 -29.05 32.67
C TYR A 18 -9.47 -27.73 33.27
N THR A 19 -9.44 -27.66 34.59
CA THR A 19 -8.86 -26.55 35.35
C THR A 19 -7.76 -27.09 36.26
N GLY A 20 -6.79 -26.27 36.62
CA GLY A 20 -5.69 -26.65 37.46
C GLY A 20 -4.69 -27.58 36.77
N LEU A 21 -4.63 -27.61 35.46
CA LEU A 21 -3.70 -28.41 34.69
C LEU A 21 -2.26 -27.94 34.93
N ASP A 22 -1.40 -28.90 35.21
CA ASP A 22 0.04 -28.74 35.34
C ASP A 22 0.72 -29.63 34.30
N LEU A 23 1.49 -28.97 33.40
CA LEU A 23 2.06 -29.69 32.25
C LEU A 23 3.13 -30.70 32.64
N GLU A 24 3.83 -30.50 33.77
CA GLU A 24 4.87 -31.40 34.23
C GLU A 24 4.28 -32.60 35.04
N ARG A 25 3.15 -32.35 35.71
CA ARG A 25 2.45 -33.39 36.49
C ARG A 25 1.53 -34.26 35.62
N ASP A 26 0.79 -33.61 34.69
CA ASP A 26 -0.38 -34.24 34.05
C ASP A 26 -0.06 -34.75 32.64
N LEU A 27 1.05 -34.34 32.04
CA LEU A 27 1.44 -34.74 30.69
C LEU A 27 2.84 -35.35 30.68
N THR A 28 2.99 -36.46 29.95
CA THR A 28 4.28 -37.10 29.67
C THR A 28 4.75 -36.69 28.26
N ASP A 29 6.06 -36.66 28.06
CA ASP A 29 6.69 -36.48 26.74
C ASP A 29 6.30 -35.16 26.03
N VAL A 30 6.20 -34.07 26.79
CA VAL A 30 5.88 -32.74 26.22
C VAL A 30 7.09 -32.17 25.50
N THR A 31 6.95 -31.93 24.19
CA THR A 31 7.91 -31.19 23.41
C THR A 31 7.53 -29.67 23.38
N TYR A 32 8.40 -28.85 23.94
CA TYR A 32 8.20 -27.38 23.89
C TYR A 32 8.84 -26.81 22.66
N VAL A 33 8.05 -26.07 21.91
CA VAL A 33 8.51 -25.31 20.74
C VAL A 33 8.13 -23.83 20.90
N ASP A 34 8.93 -22.92 20.34
CA ASP A 34 8.62 -21.50 20.37
C ASP A 34 7.57 -21.17 19.30
N ILE A 35 6.36 -20.92 19.77
CA ILE A 35 5.22 -20.48 18.96
C ILE A 35 4.69 -19.12 19.44
N SER A 36 5.46 -18.41 20.25
CA SER A 36 5.07 -17.13 20.80
C SER A 36 5.11 -16.05 19.70
N LYS A 37 4.18 -15.10 19.79
CA LYS A 37 4.29 -13.89 18.97
C LYS A 37 5.48 -13.05 19.43
N VAL A 38 6.16 -12.46 18.46
CA VAL A 38 7.17 -11.44 18.70
C VAL A 38 6.56 -10.27 19.49
N LYS A 39 7.29 -9.79 20.51
CA LYS A 39 6.88 -8.66 21.35
C LYS A 39 7.83 -7.50 21.16
N GLU A 40 7.29 -6.30 21.33
CA GLU A 40 8.09 -5.06 21.40
C GLU A 40 9.17 -5.19 22.45
N GLY A 41 10.39 -4.77 22.15
CA GLY A 41 11.53 -4.86 23.05
C GLY A 41 12.15 -6.24 23.19
N GLY A 42 11.57 -7.28 22.56
CA GLY A 42 12.14 -8.63 22.55
C GLY A 42 13.52 -8.65 21.89
N ILE A 43 14.37 -9.58 22.29
CA ILE A 43 15.71 -9.75 21.70
C ILE A 43 15.59 -10.51 20.38
N CYS A 44 16.25 -10.03 19.33
CA CYS A 44 16.29 -10.70 18.04
C CYS A 44 16.95 -12.10 18.17
N PRO A 45 16.26 -13.18 17.79
CA PRO A 45 16.82 -14.53 17.92
C PRO A 45 18.00 -14.80 16.99
N CYS A 46 18.13 -14.04 15.90
CA CYS A 46 19.23 -14.22 14.94
C CYS A 46 20.53 -13.59 15.41
N CYS A 47 20.51 -12.37 15.93
CA CYS A 47 21.73 -11.68 16.37
C CYS A 47 21.92 -11.68 17.90
N GLY A 48 20.90 -11.93 18.67
CA GLY A 48 20.94 -11.97 20.14
C GLY A 48 21.24 -10.63 20.83
N LYS A 49 21.25 -9.52 20.08
CA LYS A 49 21.73 -8.21 20.59
C LYS A 49 20.71 -7.08 20.43
N SER A 50 19.99 -7.06 19.32
CA SER A 50 19.09 -5.95 19.00
C SER A 50 17.71 -6.17 19.56
N ALA A 51 17.13 -5.12 20.15
CA ALA A 51 15.72 -5.10 20.51
C ALA A 51 14.85 -5.07 19.24
N ILE A 52 13.75 -5.81 19.28
CA ILE A 52 12.76 -5.85 18.22
C ILE A 52 11.83 -4.66 18.37
N THR A 53 11.60 -3.94 17.28
CA THR A 53 10.56 -2.92 17.20
C THR A 53 9.40 -3.41 16.35
N ILE A 54 8.17 -3.14 16.79
CA ILE A 54 6.95 -3.53 16.09
C ILE A 54 6.30 -2.29 15.50
N LYS A 55 6.10 -2.29 14.19
CA LYS A 55 5.36 -1.23 13.48
C LYS A 55 4.15 -1.82 12.78
N ARG A 56 3.09 -1.04 12.71
CA ARG A 56 1.96 -1.38 11.84
C ARG A 56 2.28 -0.94 10.41
N GLY A 57 1.95 -1.77 9.45
CA GLY A 57 2.08 -1.48 8.03
C GLY A 57 0.86 -1.95 7.27
N ILE A 58 0.67 -1.43 6.07
CA ILE A 58 -0.36 -1.87 5.16
C ILE A 58 0.28 -2.87 4.19
N GLU A 59 -0.32 -4.06 4.06
CA GLU A 59 0.13 -5.04 3.07
C GLU A 59 -0.32 -4.61 1.67
N VAL A 60 0.62 -4.19 0.84
CA VAL A 60 0.36 -3.76 -0.54
C VAL A 60 0.54 -4.86 -1.56
N GLY A 61 1.26 -5.91 -1.22
CA GLY A 61 1.48 -7.09 -2.06
C GLY A 61 1.96 -8.28 -1.26
N ASN A 62 1.89 -9.48 -1.86
CA ASN A 62 2.31 -10.71 -1.21
C ASN A 62 2.87 -11.71 -2.23
N ILE A 63 3.72 -12.62 -1.74
CA ILE A 63 4.29 -13.74 -2.47
C ILE A 63 3.89 -15.02 -1.76
N PHE A 64 3.31 -15.96 -2.48
CA PHE A 64 2.90 -17.26 -1.97
C PHE A 64 3.71 -18.38 -2.60
N GLN A 65 4.31 -19.21 -1.79
CA GLN A 65 4.92 -20.46 -2.21
C GLN A 65 3.84 -21.54 -2.17
N LEU A 66 3.23 -21.84 -3.30
CA LEU A 66 2.14 -22.80 -3.40
C LEU A 66 2.63 -24.24 -3.48
N GLY A 67 3.91 -24.46 -3.81
CA GLY A 67 4.48 -25.77 -3.99
C GLY A 67 3.73 -26.58 -5.06
N THR A 68 3.45 -27.82 -4.77
CA THR A 68 2.71 -28.71 -5.70
C THR A 68 1.25 -28.91 -5.30
N LYS A 69 0.71 -28.09 -4.39
CA LYS A 69 -0.66 -28.26 -3.85
C LYS A 69 -1.71 -28.33 -4.96
N TYR A 70 -1.68 -27.37 -5.87
CA TYR A 70 -2.67 -27.29 -6.95
C TYR A 70 -2.34 -28.22 -8.12
N THR A 71 -1.09 -28.34 -8.50
CA THR A 71 -0.66 -29.21 -9.60
C THR A 71 -0.96 -30.68 -9.31
N LYS A 72 -0.80 -31.14 -8.06
CA LYS A 72 -1.22 -32.48 -7.64
C LYS A 72 -2.72 -32.67 -7.68
N SER A 73 -3.51 -31.71 -7.18
CA SER A 73 -4.96 -31.84 -7.17
C SER A 73 -5.60 -31.82 -8.56
N MET A 74 -4.93 -31.20 -9.55
CA MET A 74 -5.35 -31.16 -10.95
C MET A 74 -4.71 -32.26 -11.80
N ASP A 75 -3.85 -33.09 -11.21
CA ASP A 75 -2.99 -34.08 -11.90
C ASP A 75 -2.20 -33.45 -13.06
N MET A 76 -1.76 -32.22 -12.90
CA MET A 76 -0.98 -31.48 -13.88
C MET A 76 0.50 -31.89 -13.77
N GLN A 77 0.98 -32.68 -14.73
CA GLN A 77 2.34 -33.19 -14.71
C GLN A 77 3.13 -32.74 -15.95
N TYR A 78 4.45 -32.72 -15.82
CA TYR A 78 5.38 -32.61 -16.94
C TYR A 78 6.39 -33.76 -16.90
N THR A 79 6.93 -34.15 -18.04
CA THR A 79 7.96 -35.17 -18.14
C THR A 79 9.33 -34.51 -18.30
N ASP A 80 10.28 -34.85 -17.45
CA ASP A 80 11.65 -34.36 -17.56
C ASP A 80 12.45 -35.04 -18.68
N GLU A 81 13.68 -34.59 -18.88
CA GLU A 81 14.59 -35.12 -19.92
C GLU A 81 14.94 -36.61 -19.76
N ASN A 82 14.73 -37.17 -18.55
CA ASN A 82 14.94 -38.57 -18.24
C ASN A 82 13.65 -39.43 -18.36
N GLY A 83 12.57 -38.84 -18.84
CA GLY A 83 11.29 -39.51 -19.00
C GLY A 83 10.49 -39.65 -17.69
N LYS A 84 10.86 -38.96 -16.61
CA LYS A 84 10.19 -39.03 -15.32
C LYS A 84 9.14 -37.94 -15.20
N SER A 85 7.94 -38.30 -14.71
CA SER A 85 6.86 -37.35 -14.46
C SER A 85 7.03 -36.60 -13.12
N HIS A 86 6.77 -35.29 -13.16
CA HIS A 86 6.84 -34.42 -12.02
C HIS A 86 5.67 -33.45 -12.00
N TYR A 87 5.29 -33.00 -10.79
CA TYR A 87 4.34 -31.91 -10.63
C TYR A 87 5.06 -30.57 -10.59
N PRO A 88 4.69 -29.57 -11.40
CA PRO A 88 5.28 -28.25 -11.35
C PRO A 88 5.15 -27.62 -9.98
N VAL A 89 6.23 -27.00 -9.51
CA VAL A 89 6.19 -26.16 -8.31
C VAL A 89 5.65 -24.79 -8.72
N MET A 90 4.63 -24.34 -8.00
CA MET A 90 3.95 -23.08 -8.27
C MET A 90 4.31 -22.02 -7.24
N GLY A 91 4.45 -20.80 -7.71
CA GLY A 91 4.43 -19.59 -6.92
C GLY A 91 3.29 -18.68 -7.37
N CYS A 92 2.81 -17.85 -6.50
CA CYS A 92 1.84 -16.81 -6.80
C CYS A 92 2.29 -15.51 -6.14
N TYR A 93 2.12 -14.40 -6.84
CA TYR A 93 2.41 -13.08 -6.32
C TYR A 93 1.41 -12.08 -6.87
N GLY A 94 1.08 -11.12 -6.07
CA GLY A 94 0.09 -10.11 -6.44
C GLY A 94 0.32 -8.79 -5.73
N ILE A 95 -0.12 -7.72 -6.38
CA ILE A 95 -0.12 -6.37 -5.82
C ILE A 95 -1.55 -5.87 -5.81
N GLY A 96 -2.00 -5.37 -4.66
CA GLY A 96 -3.30 -4.71 -4.53
C GLY A 96 -3.22 -3.28 -5.03
N VAL A 97 -3.42 -3.05 -6.33
CA VAL A 97 -3.24 -1.73 -6.98
C VAL A 97 -4.06 -0.64 -6.28
N GLY A 98 -5.35 -0.89 -6.04
CA GLY A 98 -6.20 0.08 -5.32
C GLY A 98 -5.74 0.31 -3.88
N ARG A 99 -5.31 -0.73 -3.18
CA ARG A 99 -4.74 -0.59 -1.83
C ARG A 99 -3.43 0.17 -1.84
N LEU A 100 -2.59 -0.05 -2.84
CA LEU A 100 -1.33 0.69 -3.01
C LEU A 100 -1.59 2.18 -3.21
N ALA A 101 -2.49 2.54 -4.11
CA ALA A 101 -2.89 3.94 -4.34
C ALA A 101 -3.43 4.59 -3.05
N ALA A 102 -4.35 3.92 -2.33
CA ALA A 102 -4.87 4.41 -1.07
C ALA A 102 -3.78 4.56 0.01
N SER A 103 -2.81 3.64 0.05
CA SER A 103 -1.69 3.69 1.00
C SER A 103 -0.74 4.85 0.71
N ILE A 104 -0.53 5.18 -0.56
CA ILE A 104 0.28 6.33 -0.96
C ILE A 104 -0.44 7.63 -0.60
N CYS A 105 -1.74 7.72 -0.88
CA CYS A 105 -2.57 8.84 -0.48
C CYS A 105 -2.54 9.06 1.04
N GLU A 106 -2.64 7.99 1.83
CA GLU A 106 -2.53 8.03 3.30
C GLU A 106 -1.15 8.48 3.79
N ALA A 107 -0.08 8.13 3.06
CA ALA A 107 1.29 8.49 3.42
C ALA A 107 1.71 9.89 2.93
N CYS A 108 1.12 10.35 1.83
CA CYS A 108 1.47 11.59 1.13
C CYS A 108 0.24 12.50 1.03
N HIS A 109 -0.11 13.15 2.13
CA HIS A 109 -1.22 14.10 2.19
C HIS A 109 -0.88 15.28 3.11
N ASP A 110 -1.60 16.36 2.94
CA ASP A 110 -1.66 17.47 3.89
C ASP A 110 -3.09 17.62 4.47
N GLU A 111 -3.39 18.75 5.08
CA GLU A 111 -4.72 19.03 5.65
C GLU A 111 -5.82 19.30 4.60
N TYR A 112 -5.47 19.49 3.32
CA TYR A 112 -6.37 19.81 2.22
C TYR A 112 -6.65 18.62 1.31
N GLY A 113 -5.72 17.68 1.20
CA GLY A 113 -5.89 16.52 0.32
C GLY A 113 -4.61 15.73 0.08
N PRO A 114 -4.63 14.83 -0.91
CA PRO A 114 -3.45 14.07 -1.31
C PRO A 114 -2.41 14.97 -1.96
N VAL A 115 -1.13 14.65 -1.75
CA VAL A 115 0.00 15.25 -2.46
C VAL A 115 0.74 14.10 -3.15
N TRP A 116 0.40 13.86 -4.41
CA TRP A 116 0.97 12.72 -5.14
C TRP A 116 2.46 12.92 -5.42
N PRO A 117 3.31 11.93 -5.11
CA PRO A 117 4.67 11.92 -5.65
C PRO A 117 4.65 11.97 -7.18
N ILE A 118 5.51 12.79 -7.78
CA ILE A 118 5.51 13.04 -9.24
C ILE A 118 5.64 11.75 -10.06
N SER A 119 6.36 10.73 -9.54
CA SER A 119 6.58 9.44 -10.22
C SER A 119 5.33 8.58 -10.40
N ILE A 120 4.22 8.93 -9.72
CA ILE A 120 2.97 8.17 -9.74
C ILE A 120 1.74 9.07 -9.83
N ALA A 121 1.95 10.36 -9.93
CA ALA A 121 0.86 11.32 -10.10
C ALA A 121 0.12 11.05 -11.41
N PRO A 122 -1.23 10.99 -11.40
CA PRO A 122 -2.01 10.85 -12.64
C PRO A 122 -1.80 12.04 -13.58
N TRP A 123 -1.54 13.21 -13.01
CA TRP A 123 -1.17 14.44 -13.70
C TRP A 123 -0.03 15.09 -12.92
N GLU A 124 1.07 15.39 -13.60
CA GLU A 124 2.23 16.03 -13.00
C GLU A 124 1.97 17.50 -12.72
N VAL A 125 1.17 18.12 -13.59
CA VAL A 125 0.86 19.56 -13.53
C VAL A 125 -0.64 19.79 -13.61
N GLN A 126 -1.16 20.66 -12.74
CA GLN A 126 -2.50 21.22 -12.86
C GLN A 126 -2.43 22.70 -13.20
N ILE A 127 -3.06 23.08 -14.31
CA ILE A 127 -3.21 24.49 -14.71
C ILE A 127 -4.60 24.95 -14.26
N CYS A 128 -4.64 26.01 -13.43
CA CYS A 128 -5.85 26.70 -13.00
C CYS A 128 -5.99 28.03 -13.77
N CYS A 129 -6.92 28.11 -14.71
CA CYS A 129 -7.21 29.32 -15.44
C CYS A 129 -8.31 30.13 -14.73
N LEU A 130 -7.92 31.12 -13.89
CA LEU A 130 -8.86 31.83 -13.02
C LEU A 130 -9.81 32.80 -13.73
N ARG A 131 -9.52 33.20 -14.92
CA ARG A 131 -10.35 34.09 -15.74
C ARG A 131 -10.35 33.62 -17.20
N SER A 132 -11.04 32.50 -17.41
CA SER A 132 -11.19 31.94 -18.77
C SER A 132 -11.97 32.84 -19.73
N ASP A 133 -12.63 33.88 -19.21
CA ASP A 133 -13.28 34.94 -19.94
C ASP A 133 -12.31 36.06 -20.40
N ASP A 134 -11.10 36.14 -19.86
CA ASP A 134 -10.04 37.04 -20.25
C ASP A 134 -9.18 36.40 -21.36
N GLU A 135 -9.20 36.96 -22.55
CA GLU A 135 -8.55 36.36 -23.72
C GLU A 135 -7.04 36.16 -23.56
N GLU A 136 -6.34 37.11 -22.90
CA GLU A 136 -4.89 37.04 -22.71
C GLU A 136 -4.54 35.91 -21.72
N THR A 137 -5.28 35.82 -20.62
CA THR A 137 -5.11 34.80 -19.62
C THR A 137 -5.38 33.40 -20.19
N LYS A 138 -6.51 33.28 -20.92
CA LYS A 138 -6.86 32.02 -21.56
C LYS A 138 -5.82 31.58 -22.59
N LYS A 139 -5.40 32.49 -23.47
CA LYS A 139 -4.39 32.23 -24.50
C LYS A 139 -3.06 31.77 -23.87
N THR A 140 -2.65 32.37 -22.75
CA THR A 140 -1.42 32.00 -22.06
C THR A 140 -1.55 30.60 -21.46
N ALA A 141 -2.66 30.30 -20.78
CA ALA A 141 -2.93 28.98 -20.21
C ALA A 141 -3.02 27.88 -21.29
N ASP A 142 -3.70 28.17 -22.42
CA ASP A 142 -3.80 27.27 -23.59
C ASP A 142 -2.43 26.98 -24.20
N ASN A 143 -1.57 27.97 -24.31
CA ASN A 143 -0.22 27.81 -24.86
C ASN A 143 0.66 26.96 -23.90
N LEU A 144 0.58 27.24 -22.61
CA LEU A 144 1.30 26.47 -21.59
C LEU A 144 0.85 25.01 -21.60
N TYR A 145 -0.47 24.75 -21.62
CA TYR A 145 -1.04 23.42 -21.72
C TYR A 145 -0.50 22.64 -22.92
N LYS A 146 -0.55 23.27 -24.11
CA LYS A 146 -0.05 22.67 -25.36
C LYS A 146 1.47 22.41 -25.30
N GLY A 147 2.22 23.35 -24.73
CA GLY A 147 3.67 23.21 -24.57
C GLY A 147 4.03 22.03 -23.69
N LEU A 148 3.44 21.95 -22.50
CA LEU A 148 3.68 20.85 -21.55
C LEU A 148 3.29 19.49 -22.14
N LEU A 149 2.16 19.38 -22.82
CA LEU A 149 1.76 18.16 -23.52
C LEU A 149 2.74 17.75 -24.61
N SER A 150 3.28 18.73 -25.36
CA SER A 150 4.28 18.45 -26.41
C SER A 150 5.61 17.93 -25.84
N ASP A 151 5.91 18.31 -24.60
CA ASP A 151 7.07 17.83 -23.84
C ASP A 151 6.83 16.50 -23.14
N GLY A 152 5.62 15.91 -23.32
CA GLY A 152 5.26 14.60 -22.76
C GLY A 152 4.85 14.64 -21.28
N ILE A 153 4.53 15.81 -20.75
CA ILE A 153 4.08 16.01 -19.37
C ILE A 153 2.56 15.81 -19.29
N GLU A 154 2.10 15.00 -18.33
CA GLU A 154 0.68 14.80 -18.08
C GLU A 154 0.08 15.99 -17.34
N VAL A 155 -0.87 16.67 -17.98
CA VAL A 155 -1.45 17.92 -17.48
C VAL A 155 -2.95 17.84 -17.37
N ILE A 156 -3.50 18.26 -16.23
CA ILE A 156 -4.92 18.57 -16.08
C ILE A 156 -5.13 20.08 -16.19
N TYR A 157 -6.06 20.50 -17.03
CA TYR A 157 -6.35 21.91 -17.30
C TYR A 157 -7.76 22.24 -16.82
N ASP A 158 -7.85 23.14 -15.84
CA ASP A 158 -9.12 23.64 -15.31
C ASP A 158 -9.39 25.05 -15.86
N ASP A 159 -10.28 25.12 -16.84
CA ASP A 159 -10.77 26.35 -17.47
C ASP A 159 -12.25 26.63 -17.16
N ARG A 160 -12.82 25.94 -16.16
CA ARG A 160 -14.19 26.18 -15.70
C ARG A 160 -14.32 27.62 -15.19
N GLY A 161 -15.36 28.31 -15.53
CA GLY A 161 -15.65 29.65 -15.03
C GLY A 161 -16.11 29.71 -13.57
N VAL A 162 -15.50 28.91 -12.67
CA VAL A 162 -15.86 28.82 -11.25
C VAL A 162 -15.06 29.81 -10.41
N ARG A 163 -15.47 30.00 -9.16
CA ARG A 163 -14.76 30.88 -8.22
C ARG A 163 -13.38 30.32 -7.88
N PRO A 164 -12.35 31.18 -7.70
CA PRO A 164 -10.99 30.73 -7.39
C PRO A 164 -10.90 29.77 -6.20
N GLY A 165 -11.66 30.03 -5.12
CA GLY A 165 -11.66 29.16 -3.93
C GLY A 165 -12.20 27.76 -4.22
N GLU A 166 -13.20 27.61 -5.06
CA GLU A 166 -13.73 26.33 -5.51
C GLU A 166 -12.70 25.59 -6.36
N MET A 167 -12.10 26.28 -7.35
CA MET A 167 -11.07 25.71 -8.21
C MET A 167 -9.85 25.23 -7.40
N PHE A 168 -9.43 25.98 -6.38
CA PHE A 168 -8.30 25.59 -5.53
C PHE A 168 -8.63 24.42 -4.62
N SER A 169 -9.85 24.39 -4.06
CA SER A 169 -10.28 23.24 -3.24
C SER A 169 -10.34 21.95 -4.06
N ASP A 170 -10.83 22.03 -5.30
CA ASP A 170 -10.82 20.88 -6.21
C ASP A 170 -9.39 20.47 -6.58
N ALA A 171 -8.50 21.44 -6.78
CA ALA A 171 -7.10 21.19 -7.07
C ALA A 171 -6.37 20.52 -5.90
N ASP A 172 -6.68 20.91 -4.66
CA ASP A 172 -6.15 20.27 -3.45
C ASP A 172 -6.62 18.81 -3.35
N LEU A 173 -7.88 18.53 -3.69
CA LEU A 173 -8.43 17.16 -3.70
C LEU A 173 -7.85 16.29 -4.84
N ILE A 174 -7.49 16.89 -5.97
CA ILE A 174 -6.80 16.17 -7.07
C ILE A 174 -5.36 15.86 -6.68
N GLY A 175 -4.67 16.80 -6.04
CA GLY A 175 -3.34 16.60 -5.47
C GLY A 175 -2.21 16.53 -6.49
N ALA A 176 -2.33 17.17 -7.65
CA ALA A 176 -1.23 17.25 -8.61
C ALA A 176 0.00 17.93 -7.97
N PRO A 177 1.23 17.38 -8.17
CA PRO A 177 2.44 17.87 -7.50
C PRO A 177 2.77 19.32 -7.80
N ILE A 178 2.45 19.76 -9.01
CA ILE A 178 2.72 21.13 -9.48
C ILE A 178 1.40 21.79 -9.86
N ARG A 179 1.16 22.98 -9.30
CA ARG A 179 0.00 23.81 -9.64
C ARG A 179 0.48 25.11 -10.29
N VAL A 180 -0.03 25.40 -11.46
CA VAL A 180 0.20 26.64 -12.18
C VAL A 180 -1.08 27.46 -12.21
N ILE A 181 -0.99 28.74 -11.85
CA ILE A 181 -2.15 29.63 -11.74
C ILE A 181 -2.05 30.72 -12.80
N ALA A 182 -2.82 30.59 -13.86
CA ALA A 182 -2.96 31.63 -14.86
C ALA A 182 -4.05 32.64 -14.44
N SER A 183 -3.66 33.88 -14.24
CA SER A 183 -4.57 34.96 -13.87
C SER A 183 -4.11 36.30 -14.44
N PRO A 184 -5.01 37.29 -14.68
CA PRO A 184 -4.61 38.62 -15.15
C PRO A 184 -3.61 39.31 -14.21
N ARG A 185 -3.64 38.99 -12.92
CA ARG A 185 -2.69 39.55 -11.94
C ARG A 185 -1.29 38.98 -12.15
N ASN A 186 -1.18 37.66 -12.23
CA ASN A 186 0.11 36.97 -12.39
C ASN A 186 0.78 37.34 -13.71
N LEU A 187 -0.02 37.49 -14.80
CA LEU A 187 0.52 37.92 -16.09
C LEU A 187 1.11 39.33 -16.04
N LYS A 188 0.49 40.27 -15.29
CA LYS A 188 1.05 41.61 -15.09
C LYS A 188 2.37 41.59 -14.32
N GLU A 189 2.54 40.63 -13.44
CA GLU A 189 3.77 40.43 -12.69
C GLU A 189 4.78 39.51 -13.43
N SER A 190 4.52 39.19 -14.71
CA SER A 190 5.32 38.24 -15.54
C SER A 190 5.55 36.89 -14.84
N SER A 191 4.55 36.41 -14.13
CA SER A 191 4.53 35.12 -13.42
C SER A 191 3.28 34.32 -13.76
N VAL A 192 3.35 33.01 -13.60
CA VAL A 192 2.22 32.06 -13.73
C VAL A 192 2.29 31.00 -12.64
#